data_4ae2b6b344fdb8aac9c0ea49e0a6792f
#
_entry.id   4ae2b6b344fdb8aac9c0ea49e0a6792f
#
_cell.length_a   1.000
_cell.length_b   1.000
_cell.length_c   1.000
_cell.angle_alpha   90.00
_cell.angle_beta   90.00
_cell.angle_gamma   90.00
#
_symmetry.space_group_name_H-M   'P 1'
#
loop_
_entity.id
_entity.type
_entity.pdbx_description
1 polymer ?
#
loop_
_entity_poly.entity_id
_entity_poly.type
_entity_poly.pdbx_seq_one_letter_code
_entity_poly.pdbx_strand_id
1 'polypeptide(L)'
;MSFLICPDKFNPCHLHFGTAIQNNNATDNRFSRIIYSTKHISFNGVGILVDLAGTRRESYYNKMLIRFDPDLPDNQRILAQLHDIECKIVNKYADAVLGGTHRGIHSLQDQLKTGCIKAYVNEHHATSCGAAANGNNGNPFMLKICGTWETNDECGMTYKFIKC
;
A
#
# COMPACT_ATOMS: atom_id res chain seq x y z
N MET A 1 14.76 -2.42 6.15
CA MET A 1 14.00 -1.48 7.03
C MET A 1 12.99 -0.77 6.17
N SER A 2 11.72 -0.73 6.56
CA SER A 2 10.67 -0.02 5.82
C SER A 2 10.31 1.25 6.58
N PHE A 3 10.22 2.36 5.86
CA PHE A 3 9.74 3.62 6.43
C PHE A 3 8.23 3.55 6.60
N LEU A 4 7.74 3.74 7.83
CA LEU A 4 6.34 3.65 8.19
C LEU A 4 5.79 5.04 8.48
N ILE A 5 4.73 5.42 7.79
CA ILE A 5 4.04 6.69 7.97
C ILE A 5 2.54 6.50 8.19
N CYS A 6 1.92 7.45 8.88
CA CYS A 6 0.45 7.49 8.96
C CYS A 6 -0.13 7.95 7.62
N PRO A 7 -1.36 7.54 7.25
CA PRO A 7 -1.97 7.91 5.96
C PRO A 7 -2.04 9.42 5.73
N ASP A 8 -2.31 10.21 6.78
CA ASP A 8 -2.39 11.67 6.74
C ASP A 8 -1.05 12.37 6.49
N LYS A 9 0.08 11.66 6.66
CA LYS A 9 1.45 12.18 6.45
C LYS A 9 2.03 11.83 5.09
N PHE A 10 1.30 11.07 4.28
CA PHE A 10 1.76 10.75 2.94
C PHE A 10 1.84 12.00 2.05
N ASN A 11 3.02 12.24 1.48
CA ASN A 11 3.23 13.37 0.57
C ASN A 11 3.72 12.86 -0.80
N PRO A 12 2.92 13.02 -1.86
CA PRO A 12 3.29 12.56 -3.20
C PRO A 12 4.52 13.29 -3.78
N CYS A 13 4.90 14.45 -3.25
CA CYS A 13 6.12 15.16 -3.69
C CYS A 13 7.41 14.37 -3.34
N HIS A 14 7.37 13.52 -2.33
CA HIS A 14 8.50 12.68 -1.93
C HIS A 14 8.59 11.38 -2.73
N LEU A 15 7.65 11.14 -3.64
CA LEU A 15 7.55 9.91 -4.41
C LEU A 15 8.33 10.04 -5.73
N HIS A 16 9.24 9.10 -5.96
CA HIS A 16 10.01 8.97 -7.20
C HIS A 16 9.87 7.55 -7.75
N PHE A 17 9.95 7.43 -9.06
CA PHE A 17 9.86 6.14 -9.75
C PHE A 17 11.22 5.77 -10.35
N GLY A 18 11.62 4.53 -10.11
CA GLY A 18 12.80 3.96 -10.75
C GLY A 18 12.56 3.63 -12.22
N THR A 19 13.62 3.25 -12.92
CA THR A 19 13.51 2.77 -14.30
C THR A 19 12.62 1.53 -14.38
N ALA A 20 11.69 1.51 -15.32
CA ALA A 20 10.82 0.36 -15.53
C ALA A 20 11.65 -0.83 -16.07
N ILE A 21 11.49 -1.98 -15.41
CA ILE A 21 12.11 -3.25 -15.80
C ILE A 21 11.04 -4.23 -16.24
N GLN A 22 11.34 -5.01 -17.26
CA GLN A 22 10.41 -6.02 -17.75
C GLN A 22 10.27 -7.15 -16.73
N ASN A 23 9.04 -7.58 -16.46
CA ASN A 23 8.80 -8.73 -15.63
C ASN A 23 9.04 -10.02 -16.44
N ASN A 24 9.97 -10.85 -16.00
CA ASN A 24 10.35 -12.08 -16.71
C ASN A 24 9.21 -13.10 -16.87
N ASN A 25 8.11 -12.93 -16.13
CA ASN A 25 6.96 -13.84 -16.15
C ASN A 25 5.80 -13.37 -17.04
N ALA A 26 5.88 -12.18 -17.63
CA ALA A 26 4.84 -11.65 -18.51
C ALA A 26 5.47 -10.72 -19.55
N THR A 27 5.29 -11.02 -20.83
CA THR A 27 5.92 -10.31 -21.95
C THR A 27 5.55 -8.84 -22.06
N ASP A 28 4.39 -8.45 -21.55
CA ASP A 28 3.83 -7.10 -21.69
C ASP A 28 3.71 -6.32 -20.37
N ASN A 29 4.32 -6.83 -19.28
CA ASN A 29 4.22 -6.21 -17.96
C ASN A 29 5.59 -5.69 -17.51
N ARG A 30 5.66 -4.41 -17.20
CA ARG A 30 6.85 -3.74 -16.68
C ARG A 30 6.59 -3.31 -15.24
N PHE A 31 7.63 -3.27 -14.44
CA PHE A 31 7.61 -2.86 -13.05
C PHE A 31 8.58 -1.73 -12.79
N SER A 32 8.10 -0.68 -12.14
CA SER A 32 8.92 0.44 -11.66
C SER A 32 8.91 0.47 -10.14
N ARG A 33 10.10 0.47 -9.57
CA ARG A 33 10.25 0.56 -8.11
C ARG A 33 9.90 1.96 -7.63
N ILE A 34 9.19 2.07 -6.52
CA ILE A 34 8.93 3.33 -5.82
C ILE A 34 10.09 3.62 -4.86
N ILE A 35 10.57 4.85 -4.89
CA ILE A 35 11.51 5.43 -3.94
C ILE A 35 10.78 6.57 -3.23
N TYR A 36 10.71 6.50 -1.91
CA TYR A 36 10.17 7.58 -1.09
C TYR A 36 11.31 8.35 -0.46
N SER A 37 11.54 9.59 -0.89
CA SER A 37 12.70 10.39 -0.52
C SER A 37 12.28 11.73 0.06
N THR A 38 12.73 11.99 1.26
CA THR A 38 12.64 13.30 1.93
C THR A 38 14.00 14.01 1.88
N LYS A 39 14.07 15.23 2.40
CA LYS A 39 15.32 15.99 2.49
C LYS A 39 16.46 15.24 3.20
N HIS A 40 16.12 14.31 4.11
CA HIS A 40 17.09 13.66 4.99
C HIS A 40 17.23 12.15 4.76
N ILE A 41 16.23 11.50 4.16
CA ILE A 41 16.15 10.04 4.12
C ILE A 41 15.52 9.60 2.79
N SER A 42 16.04 8.50 2.23
CA SER A 42 15.50 7.84 1.04
C SER A 42 15.28 6.35 1.31
N PHE A 43 14.11 5.84 0.95
CA PHE A 43 13.73 4.43 1.14
C PHE A 43 13.17 3.82 -0.14
N ASN A 44 13.42 2.53 -0.33
CA ASN A 44 12.78 1.73 -1.36
C ASN A 44 11.38 1.31 -0.89
N GLY A 45 10.37 1.90 -1.51
CA GLY A 45 8.96 1.72 -1.11
C GLY A 45 8.57 2.57 0.09
N VAL A 46 7.29 2.52 0.43
CA VAL A 46 6.72 3.23 1.58
C VAL A 46 5.76 2.31 2.32
N GLY A 47 5.81 2.33 3.64
CA GLY A 47 4.85 1.64 4.52
C GLY A 47 3.82 2.62 5.06
N ILE A 48 2.55 2.29 4.92
CA ILE A 48 1.44 3.06 5.50
C ILE A 48 0.89 2.27 6.68
N LEU A 49 0.84 2.90 7.84
CA LEU A 49 0.22 2.30 9.03
C LEU A 49 -1.31 2.30 8.85
N VAL A 50 -1.92 1.13 8.97
CA VAL A 50 -3.37 0.95 8.81
C VAL A 50 -3.93 0.35 10.09
N ASP A 51 -4.90 1.03 10.69
CA ASP A 51 -5.63 0.56 11.87
C ASP A 51 -7.14 0.59 11.55
N LEU A 52 -7.72 -0.60 11.42
CA LEU A 52 -9.15 -0.77 11.11
C LEU A 52 -9.90 -1.25 12.36
N ALA A 53 -11.07 -0.67 12.59
CA ALA A 53 -11.95 -1.04 13.69
C ALA A 53 -12.71 -2.35 13.39
N GLY A 54 -13.02 -3.11 14.46
CA GLY A 54 -13.90 -4.28 14.37
C GLY A 54 -13.33 -5.45 13.57
N THR A 55 -11.99 -5.60 13.54
CA THR A 55 -11.34 -6.64 12.75
C THR A 55 -11.48 -8.03 13.37
N ARG A 56 -11.76 -9.04 12.52
CA ARG A 56 -11.64 -10.47 12.85
C ARG A 56 -10.46 -11.05 12.10
N ARG A 57 -9.66 -11.87 12.77
CA ARG A 57 -8.39 -12.40 12.25
C ARG A 57 -8.38 -13.92 12.28
N GLU A 58 -8.00 -14.51 11.15
CA GLU A 58 -7.82 -15.95 10.98
C GLU A 58 -6.39 -16.18 10.49
N SER A 59 -5.61 -16.97 11.24
CA SER A 59 -4.22 -17.26 10.88
C SER A 59 -4.14 -18.52 10.02
N TYR A 60 -3.39 -18.43 8.92
CA TYR A 60 -3.12 -19.53 7.99
C TYR A 60 -1.61 -19.59 7.69
N TYR A 61 -0.89 -20.49 8.30
CA TYR A 61 0.56 -20.60 8.09
C TYR A 61 1.27 -19.25 8.26
N ASN A 62 1.86 -18.74 7.17
CA ASN A 62 2.54 -17.45 7.12
C ASN A 62 1.64 -16.27 6.67
N LYS A 63 0.34 -16.48 6.61
CA LYS A 63 -0.66 -15.49 6.20
C LYS A 63 -1.72 -15.30 7.28
N MET A 64 -2.25 -14.09 7.36
CA MET A 64 -3.38 -13.76 8.22
C MET A 64 -4.49 -13.17 7.35
N LEU A 65 -5.67 -13.77 7.43
CA LEU A 65 -6.87 -13.20 6.85
C LEU A 65 -7.48 -12.22 7.84
N ILE A 66 -7.68 -10.98 7.43
CA ILE A 66 -8.29 -9.92 8.23
C ILE A 66 -9.61 -9.56 7.58
N ARG A 67 -10.71 -9.77 8.30
CA ARG A 67 -12.06 -9.36 7.90
C ARG A 67 -12.47 -8.13 8.69
N PHE A 68 -13.10 -7.19 8.06
CA PHE A 68 -13.60 -5.95 8.64
C PHE A 68 -14.87 -5.51 7.93
N ASP A 69 -15.63 -4.63 8.58
CA ASP A 69 -16.79 -4.00 7.97
C ASP A 69 -16.35 -2.67 7.30
N PRO A 70 -16.41 -2.57 5.96
CA PRO A 70 -16.01 -1.36 5.26
C PRO A 70 -16.97 -0.19 5.48
N ASP A 71 -18.20 -0.45 5.93
CA ASP A 71 -19.24 0.56 6.13
C ASP A 71 -19.17 1.25 7.51
N LEU A 72 -18.35 0.75 8.42
CA LEU A 72 -18.10 1.44 9.70
C LEU A 72 -17.49 2.83 9.45
N PRO A 73 -18.02 3.92 10.08
CA PRO A 73 -17.55 5.29 9.86
C PRO A 73 -16.04 5.47 10.04
N ASP A 74 -15.45 4.84 11.06
CA ASP A 74 -14.00 4.89 11.30
C ASP A 74 -13.22 4.21 10.18
N ASN A 75 -13.71 3.08 9.67
CA ASN A 75 -13.10 2.38 8.55
C ASN A 75 -13.25 3.17 7.25
N GLN A 76 -14.43 3.73 6.97
CA GLN A 76 -14.66 4.54 5.76
C GLN A 76 -13.65 5.69 5.63
N ARG A 77 -13.32 6.36 6.74
CA ARG A 77 -12.33 7.42 6.74
C ARG A 77 -10.95 6.92 6.33
N ILE A 78 -10.52 5.79 6.89
CA ILE A 78 -9.21 5.18 6.58
C ILE A 78 -9.19 4.67 5.14
N LEU A 79 -10.25 4.00 4.69
CA LEU A 79 -10.38 3.51 3.32
C LEU A 79 -10.34 4.65 2.30
N ALA A 80 -10.97 5.79 2.59
CA ALA A 80 -10.91 6.98 1.75
C ALA A 80 -9.50 7.55 1.65
N GLN A 81 -8.75 7.59 2.76
CA GLN A 81 -7.34 8.01 2.76
C GLN A 81 -6.45 7.07 1.95
N LEU A 82 -6.64 5.76 2.07
CA LEU A 82 -5.88 4.77 1.29
C LEU A 82 -6.19 4.85 -0.20
N HIS A 83 -7.45 5.08 -0.56
CA HIS A 83 -7.84 5.31 -1.94
C HIS A 83 -7.21 6.59 -2.51
N ASP A 84 -7.21 7.69 -1.75
CA ASP A 84 -6.55 8.94 -2.15
C ASP A 84 -5.04 8.72 -2.40
N ILE A 85 -4.38 7.94 -1.54
CA ILE A 85 -2.96 7.57 -1.72
C ILE A 85 -2.76 6.77 -3.01
N GLU A 86 -3.60 5.76 -3.26
CA GLU A 86 -3.55 4.97 -4.49
C GLU A 86 -3.73 5.84 -5.73
N CYS A 87 -4.74 6.72 -5.74
CA CYS A 87 -4.97 7.66 -6.83
C CYS A 87 -3.76 8.57 -7.08
N LYS A 88 -3.19 9.15 -6.02
CA LYS A 88 -2.01 10.02 -6.13
C LYS A 88 -0.80 9.30 -6.73
N ILE A 89 -0.57 8.05 -6.35
CA ILE A 89 0.54 7.24 -6.88
C ILE A 89 0.30 6.88 -8.34
N VAL A 90 -0.86 6.32 -8.65
CA VAL A 90 -1.21 5.85 -10.00
C VAL A 90 -1.25 7.02 -10.99
N ASN A 91 -1.91 8.12 -10.63
CA ASN A 91 -2.00 9.30 -11.50
C ASN A 91 -0.62 9.93 -11.71
N LYS A 92 0.19 10.08 -10.67
CA LYS A 92 1.56 10.60 -10.80
C LYS A 92 2.41 9.74 -11.72
N TYR A 93 2.28 8.41 -11.64
CA TYR A 93 2.98 7.50 -12.53
C TYR A 93 2.50 7.61 -13.97
N ALA A 94 1.19 7.59 -14.19
CA ALA A 94 0.59 7.73 -15.51
C ALA A 94 0.98 9.04 -16.18
N ASP A 95 0.96 10.15 -15.47
CA ASP A 95 1.26 11.47 -16.01
C ASP A 95 2.77 11.72 -16.21
N ALA A 96 3.56 11.45 -15.16
CA ALA A 96 4.98 11.81 -15.15
C ALA A 96 5.87 10.83 -15.92
N VAL A 97 5.52 9.54 -15.94
CA VAL A 97 6.33 8.47 -16.55
C VAL A 97 5.75 8.02 -17.89
N LEU A 98 4.42 7.88 -17.96
CA LEU A 98 3.73 7.32 -19.14
C LEU A 98 3.08 8.39 -20.04
N GLY A 99 3.22 9.67 -19.71
CA GLY A 99 2.71 10.79 -20.50
C GLY A 99 1.18 10.86 -20.62
N GLY A 100 0.46 10.29 -19.65
CA GLY A 100 -1.00 10.33 -19.59
C GLY A 100 -1.72 9.39 -20.57
N THR A 101 -1.02 8.43 -21.16
CA THR A 101 -1.58 7.52 -22.19
C THR A 101 -2.23 6.26 -21.62
N HIS A 102 -1.97 5.93 -20.37
CA HIS A 102 -2.41 4.70 -19.72
C HIS A 102 -3.59 4.92 -18.80
N ARG A 103 -4.48 3.93 -18.74
CA ARG A 103 -5.59 3.89 -17.79
C ARG A 103 -5.11 3.45 -16.40
N GLY A 104 -5.40 4.22 -15.37
CA GLY A 104 -5.12 3.86 -13.97
C GLY A 104 -6.05 2.77 -13.46
N ILE A 105 -5.48 1.72 -12.87
CA ILE A 105 -6.20 0.63 -12.20
C ILE A 105 -6.04 0.77 -10.68
N HIS A 106 -7.16 0.76 -9.95
CA HIS A 106 -7.22 0.97 -8.51
C HIS A 106 -7.57 -0.34 -7.77
N SER A 107 -6.65 -1.30 -7.83
CA SER A 107 -6.85 -2.64 -7.26
C SER A 107 -6.91 -2.66 -5.73
N LEU A 108 -6.25 -1.72 -5.06
CA LEU A 108 -6.32 -1.58 -3.61
C LEU A 108 -7.72 -1.20 -3.15
N GLN A 109 -8.32 -0.20 -3.79
CA GLN A 109 -9.70 0.21 -3.51
C GLN A 109 -10.68 -0.94 -3.68
N ASP A 110 -10.57 -1.68 -4.79
CA ASP A 110 -11.47 -2.80 -5.08
C ASP A 110 -11.32 -3.92 -4.04
N GLN A 111 -10.09 -4.22 -3.62
CA GLN A 111 -9.85 -5.19 -2.56
C GLN A 111 -10.43 -4.74 -1.21
N LEU A 112 -10.24 -3.49 -0.83
CA LEU A 112 -10.73 -2.95 0.45
C LEU A 112 -12.26 -2.93 0.54
N LYS A 113 -12.95 -2.73 -0.57
CA LYS A 113 -14.43 -2.82 -0.64
C LYS A 113 -14.96 -4.21 -0.30
N THR A 114 -14.17 -5.26 -0.48
CA THR A 114 -14.58 -6.64 -0.13
C THR A 114 -14.65 -6.87 1.38
N GLY A 115 -14.09 -5.99 2.20
CA GLY A 115 -14.01 -6.16 3.65
C GLY A 115 -13.07 -7.28 4.10
N CYS A 116 -12.16 -7.72 3.21
CA CYS A 116 -11.24 -8.83 3.49
C CYS A 116 -9.88 -8.58 2.87
N ILE A 117 -8.84 -8.66 3.69
CA ILE A 117 -7.44 -8.53 3.25
C ILE A 117 -6.59 -9.71 3.75
N LYS A 118 -5.55 -10.03 3.01
CA LYS A 118 -4.52 -11.00 3.41
C LYS A 118 -3.26 -10.26 3.80
N ALA A 119 -2.85 -10.38 5.06
CA ALA A 119 -1.59 -9.87 5.56
C ALA A 119 -0.55 -10.99 5.67
N TYR A 120 0.68 -10.70 5.29
CA TYR A 120 1.81 -11.61 5.45
C TYR A 120 2.42 -11.43 6.83
N VAL A 121 2.76 -12.55 7.48
CA VAL A 121 3.51 -12.56 8.73
C VAL A 121 4.99 -12.63 8.35
N ASN A 122 5.73 -11.55 8.50
CA ASN A 122 7.17 -11.54 8.29
C ASN A 122 7.87 -12.06 9.55
N GLU A 123 8.52 -13.20 9.46
CA GLU A 123 9.33 -13.79 10.54
C GLU A 123 10.55 -12.90 10.92
N HIS A 124 10.94 -11.96 10.06
CA HIS A 124 12.12 -11.10 10.25
C HIS A 124 11.83 -9.66 10.68
N HIS A 125 10.58 -9.26 10.87
CA HIS A 125 10.20 -7.93 11.34
C HIS A 125 9.27 -8.00 12.55
N ALA A 126 9.74 -8.62 13.63
CA ALA A 126 9.25 -8.30 14.97
C ALA A 126 9.83 -6.93 15.39
N THR A 127 9.73 -5.94 14.53
CA THR A 127 9.96 -4.56 14.94
C THR A 127 8.66 -4.16 15.63
N SER A 128 8.72 -4.04 16.95
CA SER A 128 7.69 -3.39 17.75
C SER A 128 7.30 -2.09 17.07
N CYS A 129 6.16 -2.10 16.35
CA CYS A 129 5.47 -0.85 16.07
C CYS A 129 5.14 -0.31 17.44
N GLY A 130 5.93 0.67 17.91
CA GLY A 130 5.73 1.28 19.19
C GLY A 130 4.25 1.63 19.32
N ALA A 131 3.62 1.00 20.29
CA ALA A 131 2.21 1.19 20.59
C ALA A 131 1.96 2.66 20.91
N ALA A 132 1.56 3.44 19.91
CA ALA A 132 0.73 4.58 20.16
C ALA A 132 -0.67 4.00 20.48
N ALA A 133 -0.78 3.46 21.68
CA ALA A 133 -2.02 2.95 22.23
C ALA A 133 -2.96 4.12 22.49
N ASN A 134 -3.68 4.55 21.50
CA ASN A 134 -4.94 5.23 21.71
C ASN A 134 -6.03 4.15 21.69
N GLY A 135 -6.35 3.63 22.82
CA GLY A 135 -7.63 3.16 23.35
C GLY A 135 -8.53 2.20 22.58
N ASN A 136 -8.21 1.81 21.38
CA ASN A 136 -8.95 0.80 20.63
C ASN A 136 -8.09 -0.45 20.46
N ASN A 137 -8.64 -1.63 20.80
CA ASN A 137 -8.01 -2.95 20.69
C ASN A 137 -7.66 -3.36 19.24
N GLY A 138 -7.19 -2.43 18.41
CA GLY A 138 -6.72 -2.65 17.07
C GLY A 138 -5.24 -3.00 17.07
N ASN A 139 -4.87 -4.16 16.56
CA ASN A 139 -3.48 -4.39 16.17
C ASN A 139 -3.29 -3.81 14.78
N PRO A 140 -2.53 -2.73 14.61
CA PRO A 140 -2.30 -2.16 13.29
C PRO A 140 -1.56 -3.13 12.38
N PHE A 141 -1.70 -2.95 11.08
CA PHE A 141 -0.91 -3.63 10.07
C PHE A 141 -0.34 -2.60 9.10
N MET A 142 0.64 -3.01 8.32
CA MET A 142 1.30 -2.15 7.37
C MET A 142 0.84 -2.46 5.94
N LEU A 143 0.39 -1.44 5.21
CA LEU A 143 0.30 -1.47 3.77
C LEU A 143 1.68 -1.07 3.20
N LYS A 144 2.43 -2.02 2.68
CA LYS A 144 3.70 -1.77 2.01
C LYS A 144 3.47 -1.57 0.52
N ILE A 145 3.80 -0.39 0.03
CA ILE A 145 3.76 -0.03 -1.39
C ILE A 145 5.17 -0.20 -1.96
N CYS A 146 5.32 -1.10 -2.93
CA CYS A 146 6.62 -1.51 -3.45
C CYS A 146 6.99 -0.81 -4.76
N GLY A 147 6.00 -0.55 -5.60
CA GLY A 147 6.21 0.00 -6.93
C GLY A 147 4.92 0.19 -7.70
N THR A 148 5.08 0.41 -8.99
CA THR A 148 4.01 0.50 -9.97
C THR A 148 4.26 -0.52 -11.08
N TRP A 149 3.20 -0.96 -11.71
CA TRP A 149 3.25 -1.80 -12.89
C TRP A 149 2.58 -1.12 -14.06
N GLU A 150 2.98 -1.46 -15.26
CA GLU A 150 2.40 -0.98 -16.51
C GLU A 150 2.29 -2.11 -17.54
N THR A 151 1.26 -2.02 -18.35
CA THR A 151 1.08 -2.78 -19.59
C THR A 151 1.09 -1.81 -20.78
N ASN A 152 0.63 -2.22 -21.95
CA ASN A 152 0.56 -1.33 -23.10
C ASN A 152 -0.46 -0.19 -22.96
N ASP A 153 -1.50 -0.37 -22.12
CA ASP A 153 -2.64 0.55 -21.99
C ASP A 153 -3.11 0.80 -20.55
N GLU A 154 -2.57 0.07 -19.58
CA GLU A 154 -2.96 0.17 -18.18
C GLU A 154 -1.75 0.33 -17.26
N CYS A 155 -1.96 0.93 -16.10
CA CYS A 155 -0.98 0.99 -15.03
C CYS A 155 -1.65 0.93 -13.67
N GLY A 156 -0.91 0.50 -12.67
CA GLY A 156 -1.42 0.39 -11.31
C GLY A 156 -0.32 0.33 -10.26
N MET A 157 -0.72 0.17 -9.02
CA MET A 157 0.16 0.11 -7.87
C MET A 157 0.42 -1.33 -7.42
N THR A 158 1.66 -1.65 -7.06
CA THR A 158 2.04 -2.93 -6.46
C THR A 158 2.20 -2.75 -4.96
N TYR A 159 1.45 -3.52 -4.19
CA TYR A 159 1.41 -3.43 -2.74
C TYR A 159 1.23 -4.79 -2.08
N LYS A 160 1.47 -4.84 -0.78
CA LYS A 160 1.14 -5.97 0.09
C LYS A 160 0.83 -5.51 1.51
N PHE A 161 -0.01 -6.27 2.20
CA PHE A 161 -0.27 -6.07 3.61
C PHE A 161 0.68 -6.93 4.45
N ILE A 162 1.23 -6.37 5.51
CA ILE A 162 2.17 -7.02 6.42
C ILE A 162 1.67 -6.81 7.84
N LYS A 163 1.66 -7.89 8.63
CA LYS A 163 1.38 -7.80 10.05
C LYS A 163 2.50 -7.02 10.74
N CYS A 164 2.13 -6.02 11.55
CA CYS A 164 3.03 -5.38 12.50
C CYS A 164 3.20 -6.21 13.76
#